data_97e740ef56d4ed67230128c12d6d3d14
#
_entry.id   97e740ef56d4ed67230128c12d6d3d14
#
_cell.length_a   1.000
_cell.length_b   1.000
_cell.length_c   1.000
_cell.angle_alpha   90.00
_cell.angle_beta   90.00
_cell.angle_gamma   90.00
#
_symmetry.space_group_name_H-M   'P 1'
#
loop_
_entity.id
_entity.type
_entity.pdbx_description
1 polymer ?
#
loop_
_entity_poly.entity_id
_entity_poly.type
_entity_poly.pdbx_seq_one_letter_code
_entity_poly.pdbx_strand_id
1 'polypeptide(L)'
;MLRSILLLLVLVGHVGAALGEEIDTVRSWDHYRALMLSDGRSAAEADARISRMLSSLNSMDRSAGSDRIGVAAPSFAFDGWLNSEPLSLADLRGRVVLVRWWTETCPFCASSAPALRAIDEQYAPQGLAVIGVYHPKADRDGPLDVARVKRAVAARELDFPIAIDWDWRNGTLRDWWLTGPDRPATSVTFLLDKSGVIQFVHPGMEYHAPNGSEAHAMCAADMIGIRAEIERLLAQ
;
A
#
# COMPACT_ATOMS: atom_id res chain seq x y z
N MET A 1 70.54 -24.81 -9.72
CA MET A 1 69.20 -24.64 -10.33
C MET A 1 68.20 -24.45 -9.20
N LEU A 2 68.01 -23.20 -8.75
CA LEU A 2 67.04 -22.86 -7.71
C LEU A 2 65.79 -22.23 -8.41
N ARG A 3 64.63 -22.87 -8.29
CA ARG A 3 63.36 -22.33 -8.76
C ARG A 3 62.75 -21.52 -7.57
N SER A 4 62.70 -20.21 -7.77
CA SER A 4 61.98 -19.30 -6.89
C SER A 4 60.47 -19.45 -7.17
N ILE A 5 59.70 -19.84 -6.13
CA ILE A 5 58.27 -19.84 -6.16
C ILE A 5 57.82 -18.47 -5.65
N LEU A 6 57.21 -17.68 -6.54
CA LEU A 6 56.62 -16.40 -6.24
C LEU A 6 55.22 -16.63 -5.63
N LEU A 7 55.08 -16.40 -4.35
CA LEU A 7 53.81 -16.50 -3.64
C LEU A 7 53.01 -15.22 -3.90
N LEU A 8 51.96 -15.29 -4.72
CA LEU A 8 51.05 -14.18 -4.96
C LEU A 8 50.02 -14.10 -3.82
N LEU A 9 50.23 -13.18 -2.89
CA LEU A 9 49.26 -12.85 -1.87
C LEU A 9 48.12 -12.08 -2.53
N VAL A 10 46.98 -12.74 -2.77
CA VAL A 10 45.73 -12.09 -3.13
C VAL A 10 45.16 -11.47 -1.86
N LEU A 11 45.32 -10.15 -1.70
CA LEU A 11 44.59 -9.36 -0.73
C LEU A 11 43.12 -9.34 -1.17
N VAL A 12 42.28 -10.20 -0.58
CA VAL A 12 40.84 -10.08 -0.63
C VAL A 12 40.47 -8.91 0.29
N GLY A 13 40.40 -7.72 -0.30
CA GLY A 13 39.83 -6.55 0.38
C GLY A 13 38.37 -6.84 0.72
N HIS A 14 38.09 -7.02 2.00
CA HIS A 14 36.72 -6.96 2.51
C HIS A 14 36.24 -5.52 2.33
N VAL A 15 35.56 -5.24 1.24
CA VAL A 15 34.68 -4.10 1.15
C VAL A 15 33.48 -4.44 2.01
N GLY A 16 33.54 -4.04 3.28
CA GLY A 16 32.38 -4.00 4.15
C GLY A 16 31.41 -2.96 3.58
N ALA A 17 30.55 -3.40 2.66
CA ALA A 17 29.35 -2.66 2.38
C ALA A 17 28.56 -2.63 3.69
N ALA A 18 28.38 -1.44 4.27
CA ALA A 18 27.33 -1.20 5.23
C ALA A 18 26.02 -1.48 4.50
N LEU A 19 25.55 -2.71 4.62
CA LEU A 19 24.23 -3.13 4.19
C LEU A 19 23.29 -2.39 5.13
N GLY A 20 22.82 -1.21 4.72
CA GLY A 20 21.61 -0.65 5.25
C GLY A 20 20.55 -1.74 5.12
N GLU A 21 19.92 -2.09 6.24
CA GLU A 21 18.96 -3.16 6.35
C GLU A 21 17.88 -2.96 5.27
N GLU A 22 17.95 -3.75 4.20
CA GLU A 22 17.03 -3.65 3.07
C GLU A 22 15.68 -4.17 3.57
N ILE A 23 14.74 -3.24 3.81
CA ILE A 23 13.42 -3.64 4.27
C ILE A 23 12.74 -4.41 3.14
N ASP A 24 12.53 -5.68 3.39
CA ASP A 24 11.93 -6.58 2.41
C ASP A 24 10.45 -6.24 2.20
N THR A 25 10.05 -6.16 0.94
CA THR A 25 8.66 -5.89 0.58
C THR A 25 7.82 -7.14 0.79
N VAL A 26 6.85 -7.09 1.70
CA VAL A 26 5.91 -8.18 1.94
C VAL A 26 5.04 -8.39 0.68
N ARG A 27 5.02 -9.62 0.17
CA ARG A 27 4.31 -10.00 -1.07
C ARG A 27 3.03 -10.80 -0.82
N SER A 28 2.94 -11.45 0.35
CA SER A 28 1.79 -12.28 0.75
C SER A 28 1.83 -12.53 2.26
N TRP A 29 0.79 -13.14 2.81
CA TRP A 29 0.78 -13.62 4.19
C TRP A 29 1.84 -14.69 4.44
N ASP A 30 2.06 -15.61 3.50
CA ASP A 30 3.10 -16.64 3.61
C ASP A 30 4.49 -16.02 3.61
N HIS A 31 4.72 -15.01 2.76
CA HIS A 31 5.98 -14.27 2.76
C HIS A 31 6.18 -13.51 4.08
N TYR A 32 5.15 -12.85 4.61
CA TYR A 32 5.20 -12.19 5.91
C TYR A 32 5.55 -13.17 7.04
N ARG A 33 4.96 -14.38 7.01
CA ARG A 33 5.32 -15.47 7.94
C ARG A 33 6.79 -15.87 7.79
N ALA A 34 7.26 -16.07 6.56
CA ALA A 34 8.65 -16.47 6.29
C ALA A 34 9.64 -15.43 6.82
N LEU A 35 9.37 -14.13 6.63
CA LEU A 35 10.18 -13.04 7.19
C LEU A 35 10.25 -13.10 8.71
N MET A 36 9.12 -13.34 9.39
CA MET A 36 9.13 -13.49 10.86
C MET A 36 9.97 -14.67 11.32
N LEU A 37 9.99 -15.78 10.58
CA LEU A 37 10.83 -16.95 10.89
C LEU A 37 12.32 -16.64 10.65
N SER A 38 12.66 -15.91 9.59
CA SER A 38 14.04 -15.49 9.32
C SER A 38 14.58 -14.50 10.37
N ASP A 39 13.69 -13.69 10.96
CA ASP A 39 14.00 -12.81 12.10
C ASP A 39 14.14 -13.55 13.45
N GLY A 40 14.12 -14.90 13.44
CA GLY A 40 14.33 -15.74 14.61
C GLY A 40 13.08 -15.99 15.46
N ARG A 41 11.88 -15.64 15.00
CA ARG A 41 10.64 -15.99 15.70
C ARG A 41 10.31 -17.46 15.50
N SER A 42 9.72 -18.09 16.51
CA SER A 42 9.17 -19.44 16.36
C SER A 42 7.93 -19.47 15.45
N ALA A 43 7.63 -20.62 14.88
CA ALA A 43 6.42 -20.81 14.08
C ALA A 43 5.15 -20.47 14.87
N ALA A 44 5.08 -20.84 16.14
CA ALA A 44 3.94 -20.56 17.00
C ALA A 44 3.73 -19.06 17.24
N GLU A 45 4.80 -18.27 17.41
CA GLU A 45 4.73 -16.82 17.55
C GLU A 45 4.27 -16.14 16.24
N ALA A 46 4.80 -16.59 15.11
CA ALA A 46 4.43 -16.10 13.79
C ALA A 46 2.94 -16.36 13.52
N ASP A 47 2.48 -17.59 13.73
CA ASP A 47 1.09 -17.99 13.51
C ASP A 47 0.12 -17.27 14.47
N ALA A 48 0.49 -17.13 15.75
CA ALA A 48 -0.30 -16.37 16.71
C ALA A 48 -0.41 -14.87 16.33
N ARG A 49 0.66 -14.29 15.80
CA ARG A 49 0.64 -12.89 15.32
C ARG A 49 -0.28 -12.74 14.12
N ILE A 50 -0.17 -13.61 13.12
CA ILE A 50 -1.04 -13.61 11.94
C ILE A 50 -2.50 -13.76 12.35
N SER A 51 -2.82 -14.72 13.23
CA SER A 51 -4.18 -14.95 13.72
C SER A 51 -4.76 -13.71 14.39
N ARG A 52 -3.98 -13.02 15.22
CA ARG A 52 -4.44 -11.74 15.83
C ARG A 52 -4.69 -10.65 14.78
N MET A 53 -3.82 -10.55 13.78
CA MET A 53 -4.00 -9.58 12.69
C MET A 53 -5.26 -9.88 11.87
N LEU A 54 -5.50 -11.14 11.51
CA LEU A 54 -6.70 -11.55 10.79
C LEU A 54 -7.97 -11.34 11.63
N SER A 55 -7.92 -11.64 12.93
CA SER A 55 -9.05 -11.39 13.84
C SER A 55 -9.43 -9.90 13.90
N SER A 56 -8.46 -8.99 13.75
CA SER A 56 -8.72 -7.55 13.72
C SER A 56 -9.52 -7.09 12.49
N LEU A 57 -9.50 -7.84 11.39
CA LEU A 57 -10.34 -7.55 10.22
C LEU A 57 -11.83 -7.59 10.56
N ASN A 58 -12.25 -8.58 11.34
CA ASN A 58 -13.65 -8.78 11.67
C ASN A 58 -14.16 -7.81 12.73
N SER A 59 -13.26 -7.23 13.52
CA SER A 59 -13.58 -6.25 14.58
C SER A 59 -13.43 -4.79 14.15
N MET A 60 -12.95 -4.53 12.91
CA MET A 60 -12.78 -3.17 12.42
C MET A 60 -14.11 -2.47 12.21
N ASP A 61 -14.24 -1.24 12.72
CA ASP A 61 -15.40 -0.39 12.45
C ASP A 61 -15.38 0.08 10.98
N ARG A 62 -16.31 -0.46 10.18
CA ARG A 62 -16.47 -0.10 8.76
C ARG A 62 -17.07 1.29 8.56
N SER A 63 -17.65 1.89 9.59
CA SER A 63 -18.17 3.25 9.52
C SER A 63 -17.11 4.32 9.77
N ALA A 64 -15.90 3.93 10.19
CA ALA A 64 -14.79 4.85 10.39
C ALA A 64 -14.51 5.62 9.09
N GLY A 65 -14.48 6.94 9.19
CA GLY A 65 -14.33 7.83 8.02
C GLY A 65 -15.63 8.30 7.38
N SER A 66 -16.80 7.93 7.92
CA SER A 66 -18.10 8.45 7.44
C SER A 66 -18.19 9.98 7.53
N ASP A 67 -17.44 10.61 8.45
CA ASP A 67 -17.26 12.06 8.55
C ASP A 67 -16.62 12.71 7.33
N ARG A 68 -16.01 11.93 6.45
CA ARG A 68 -15.38 12.41 5.20
C ARG A 68 -16.32 12.32 4.00
N ILE A 69 -17.38 11.56 4.07
CA ILE A 69 -18.34 11.39 2.97
C ILE A 69 -19.10 12.71 2.72
N GLY A 70 -19.19 13.12 1.47
CA GLY A 70 -19.80 14.39 1.05
C GLY A 70 -18.87 15.59 1.18
N VAL A 71 -17.63 15.40 1.63
CA VAL A 71 -16.63 16.48 1.75
C VAL A 71 -15.78 16.52 0.48
N ALA A 72 -15.48 17.72 -0.02
CA ALA A 72 -14.51 17.88 -1.10
C ALA A 72 -13.14 17.37 -0.65
N ALA A 73 -12.49 16.56 -1.49
CA ALA A 73 -11.18 16.03 -1.18
C ALA A 73 -10.16 17.17 -1.04
N PRO A 74 -9.31 17.18 0.02
CA PRO A 74 -8.21 18.13 0.12
C PRO A 74 -7.22 17.95 -1.05
N SER A 75 -6.49 19.01 -1.38
CA SER A 75 -5.46 18.94 -2.43
C SER A 75 -4.40 17.88 -2.17
N PHE A 76 -3.82 17.33 -3.22
CA PHE A 76 -2.64 16.48 -3.13
C PHE A 76 -1.39 17.32 -2.78
N ALA A 77 -0.62 16.84 -1.83
CA ALA A 77 0.69 17.37 -1.47
C ALA A 77 1.67 16.19 -1.34
N PHE A 78 1.97 15.55 -2.48
CA PHE A 78 2.82 14.37 -2.53
C PHE A 78 4.27 14.73 -2.85
N ASP A 79 5.22 13.96 -2.31
CA ASP A 79 6.66 14.16 -2.45
C ASP A 79 7.20 13.67 -3.80
N GLY A 80 6.45 12.86 -4.52
CA GLY A 80 6.84 12.34 -5.84
C GLY A 80 5.81 11.44 -6.46
N TRP A 81 6.10 11.01 -7.70
CA TRP A 81 5.23 10.15 -8.50
C TRP A 81 6.03 9.10 -9.27
N LEU A 82 5.41 7.93 -9.49
CA LEU A 82 5.90 6.87 -10.37
C LEU A 82 4.76 6.46 -11.31
N ASN A 83 5.09 5.92 -12.46
CA ASN A 83 4.17 5.45 -13.51
C ASN A 83 3.30 6.58 -14.13
N SER A 84 3.50 7.82 -13.74
CA SER A 84 2.84 9.00 -14.34
C SER A 84 3.61 10.28 -14.06
N GLU A 85 3.32 11.33 -14.81
CA GLU A 85 3.61 12.70 -14.39
C GLU A 85 2.79 13.04 -13.13
N PRO A 86 3.18 14.07 -12.37
CA PRO A 86 2.41 14.53 -11.22
C PRO A 86 0.96 14.87 -11.59
N LEU A 87 0.01 14.36 -10.81
CA LEU A 87 -1.42 14.60 -10.99
C LEU A 87 -1.96 15.49 -9.87
N SER A 88 -2.89 16.36 -10.22
CA SER A 88 -3.70 17.12 -9.27
C SER A 88 -5.16 16.69 -9.33
N LEU A 89 -5.97 17.07 -8.33
CA LEU A 89 -7.41 16.84 -8.37
C LEU A 89 -8.09 17.59 -9.53
N ALA A 90 -7.48 18.69 -10.02
CA ALA A 90 -7.98 19.42 -11.19
C ALA A 90 -7.84 18.59 -12.47
N ASP A 91 -6.72 17.88 -12.63
CA ASP A 91 -6.46 17.01 -13.80
C ASP A 91 -7.39 15.79 -13.84
N LEU A 92 -7.98 15.44 -12.69
CA LEU A 92 -8.83 14.28 -12.51
C LEU A 92 -10.34 14.62 -12.61
N ARG A 93 -10.69 15.90 -12.85
CA ARG A 93 -12.09 16.29 -12.99
C ARG A 93 -12.77 15.53 -14.14
N GLY A 94 -14.02 15.14 -13.91
CA GLY A 94 -14.78 14.33 -14.86
C GLY A 94 -14.51 12.83 -14.77
N ARG A 95 -13.57 12.40 -13.92
CA ARG A 95 -13.28 10.99 -13.65
C ARG A 95 -13.72 10.59 -12.23
N VAL A 96 -14.15 9.36 -12.07
CA VAL A 96 -14.22 8.73 -10.75
C VAL A 96 -12.80 8.40 -10.31
N VAL A 97 -12.44 8.67 -9.06
CA VAL A 97 -11.06 8.46 -8.58
C VAL A 97 -11.04 7.52 -7.38
N LEU A 98 -10.24 6.47 -7.46
CA LEU A 98 -9.91 5.60 -6.33
C LEU A 98 -8.51 5.98 -5.84
N VAL A 99 -8.38 6.37 -4.56
CA VAL A 99 -7.10 6.68 -3.92
C VAL A 99 -6.88 5.69 -2.79
N ARG A 100 -5.79 4.90 -2.84
CA ARG A 100 -5.45 3.88 -1.84
C ARG A 100 -4.06 4.10 -1.27
N TRP A 101 -3.98 4.37 0.05
CA TRP A 101 -2.70 4.36 0.78
C TRP A 101 -2.23 2.95 1.08
N TRP A 102 -0.94 2.73 0.96
CA TRP A 102 -0.31 1.43 1.21
C TRP A 102 1.17 1.56 1.62
N THR A 103 1.71 0.51 2.22
CA THR A 103 3.14 0.42 2.59
C THR A 103 3.69 -0.97 2.27
N GLU A 104 5.00 -1.07 2.05
CA GLU A 104 5.68 -2.30 1.63
C GLU A 104 5.64 -3.42 2.67
N THR A 105 5.64 -3.09 3.97
CA THR A 105 5.72 -4.08 5.06
C THR A 105 4.37 -4.64 5.52
N CYS A 106 3.28 -4.25 4.86
CA CYS A 106 1.92 -4.60 5.27
C CYS A 106 1.39 -5.81 4.49
N PRO A 107 1.09 -6.94 5.14
CA PRO A 107 0.51 -8.10 4.47
C PRO A 107 -0.91 -7.85 3.95
N PHE A 108 -1.73 -7.06 4.65
CA PHE A 108 -3.05 -6.62 4.15
C PHE A 108 -2.95 -5.82 2.84
N CYS A 109 -1.93 -4.97 2.71
CA CYS A 109 -1.69 -4.22 1.48
C CYS A 109 -1.23 -5.14 0.36
N ALA A 110 -0.43 -6.18 0.68
CA ALA A 110 -0.03 -7.19 -0.29
C ALA A 110 -1.23 -7.99 -0.82
N SER A 111 -2.14 -8.40 0.06
CA SER A 111 -3.38 -9.12 -0.32
C SER A 111 -4.30 -8.27 -1.18
N SER A 112 -4.33 -6.94 -0.98
CA SER A 112 -5.18 -6.03 -1.76
C SER A 112 -4.58 -5.62 -3.12
N ALA A 113 -3.28 -5.81 -3.35
CA ALA A 113 -2.63 -5.37 -4.58
C ALA A 113 -3.23 -6.00 -5.86
N PRO A 114 -3.49 -7.33 -5.92
CA PRO A 114 -4.17 -7.94 -7.06
C PRO A 114 -5.58 -7.39 -7.29
N ALA A 115 -6.29 -7.05 -6.22
CA ALA A 115 -7.64 -6.47 -6.32
C ALA A 115 -7.61 -5.07 -6.93
N LEU A 116 -6.61 -4.25 -6.55
CA LEU A 116 -6.41 -2.92 -7.13
C LEU A 116 -6.09 -2.98 -8.63
N ARG A 117 -5.21 -3.90 -9.04
CA ARG A 117 -4.92 -4.14 -10.47
C ARG A 117 -6.18 -4.53 -11.25
N ALA A 118 -6.95 -5.48 -10.71
CA ALA A 118 -8.19 -5.91 -11.35
C ALA A 118 -9.26 -4.80 -11.42
N ILE A 119 -9.30 -3.89 -10.44
CA ILE A 119 -10.16 -2.70 -10.48
C ILE A 119 -9.69 -1.75 -11.57
N ASP A 120 -8.40 -1.45 -11.63
CA ASP A 120 -7.84 -0.56 -12.67
C ASP A 120 -8.09 -1.13 -14.07
N GLU A 121 -7.70 -2.37 -14.33
CA GLU A 121 -7.90 -3.05 -15.60
C GLU A 121 -9.37 -3.03 -16.06
N GLN A 122 -10.30 -3.29 -15.14
CA GLN A 122 -11.71 -3.34 -15.47
C GLN A 122 -12.34 -1.97 -15.70
N TYR A 123 -12.02 -0.97 -14.86
CA TYR A 123 -12.79 0.28 -14.82
C TYR A 123 -12.03 1.50 -15.38
N ALA A 124 -10.71 1.45 -15.60
CA ALA A 124 -9.99 2.58 -16.20
C ALA A 124 -10.52 2.93 -17.61
N PRO A 125 -10.86 1.94 -18.48
CA PRO A 125 -11.49 2.24 -19.78
C PRO A 125 -12.88 2.89 -19.67
N GLN A 126 -13.52 2.78 -18.49
CA GLN A 126 -14.85 3.32 -18.21
C GLN A 126 -14.82 4.70 -17.54
N GLY A 127 -13.62 5.24 -17.25
CA GLY A 127 -13.44 6.56 -16.66
C GLY A 127 -13.02 6.57 -15.19
N LEU A 128 -12.63 5.43 -14.61
CA LEU A 128 -11.96 5.38 -13.30
C LEU A 128 -10.50 5.84 -13.44
N ALA A 129 -10.00 6.54 -12.43
CA ALA A 129 -8.58 6.72 -12.19
C ALA A 129 -8.21 6.01 -10.88
N VAL A 130 -7.27 5.08 -10.91
CA VAL A 130 -6.70 4.48 -9.72
C VAL A 130 -5.39 5.17 -9.38
N ILE A 131 -5.21 5.57 -8.13
CA ILE A 131 -3.97 6.14 -7.60
C ILE A 131 -3.58 5.34 -6.35
N GLY A 132 -2.46 4.65 -6.43
CA GLY A 132 -1.82 4.06 -5.26
C GLY A 132 -0.97 5.11 -4.57
N VAL A 133 -1.13 5.29 -3.26
CA VAL A 133 -0.30 6.23 -2.49
C VAL A 133 0.61 5.44 -1.56
N TYR A 134 1.88 5.42 -1.90
CA TYR A 134 2.88 4.81 -1.03
C TYR A 134 3.22 5.74 0.14
N HIS A 135 3.24 5.19 1.36
CA HIS A 135 3.84 5.85 2.51
C HIS A 135 4.78 4.89 3.24
N PRO A 136 5.93 5.35 3.76
CA PRO A 136 6.76 4.51 4.61
C PRO A 136 6.02 4.26 5.93
N LYS A 137 6.12 3.05 6.49
CA LYS A 137 5.64 2.77 7.85
C LYS A 137 6.54 3.54 8.84
N ALA A 138 6.28 3.51 10.14
CA ALA A 138 7.07 4.19 11.17
C ALA A 138 8.59 4.06 10.93
N ASP A 139 9.37 5.00 11.44
CA ASP A 139 10.84 5.03 11.48
C ASP A 139 11.57 5.54 10.21
N ARG A 140 11.05 6.60 9.60
CA ARG A 140 11.61 7.19 8.38
C ARG A 140 11.90 8.67 8.53
N ASP A 141 12.91 8.98 9.32
CA ASP A 141 13.45 10.35 9.46
C ASP A 141 14.56 10.64 8.43
N GLY A 142 14.53 9.95 7.28
CA GLY A 142 15.51 10.09 6.20
C GLY A 142 14.94 10.76 4.96
N PRO A 143 15.80 11.15 4.01
CA PRO A 143 15.36 11.67 2.72
C PRO A 143 14.56 10.63 1.93
N LEU A 144 13.73 11.10 1.01
CA LEU A 144 12.95 10.24 0.12
C LEU A 144 13.85 9.24 -0.63
N ASP A 145 13.60 7.94 -0.42
CA ASP A 145 14.25 6.84 -1.15
C ASP A 145 13.36 6.36 -2.29
N VAL A 146 13.48 6.99 -3.44
CA VAL A 146 12.73 6.63 -4.66
C VAL A 146 13.06 5.20 -5.13
N ALA A 147 14.30 4.74 -4.95
CA ALA A 147 14.70 3.39 -5.37
C ALA A 147 13.95 2.31 -4.56
N ARG A 148 13.81 2.52 -3.25
CA ARG A 148 13.00 1.67 -2.39
C ARG A 148 11.54 1.64 -2.82
N VAL A 149 10.92 2.80 -3.08
CA VAL A 149 9.54 2.85 -3.55
C VAL A 149 9.37 2.10 -4.86
N LYS A 150 10.30 2.28 -5.83
CA LYS A 150 10.30 1.52 -7.09
C LYS A 150 10.34 0.01 -6.88
N ARG A 151 11.20 -0.48 -5.96
CA ARG A 151 11.24 -1.92 -5.62
C ARG A 151 9.91 -2.40 -5.04
N ALA A 152 9.31 -1.64 -4.14
CA ALA A 152 8.03 -1.98 -3.53
C ALA A 152 6.88 -2.00 -4.55
N VAL A 153 6.84 -1.06 -5.48
CA VAL A 153 5.87 -1.00 -6.60
C VAL A 153 6.03 -2.22 -7.50
N ALA A 154 7.28 -2.50 -7.94
CA ALA A 154 7.58 -3.65 -8.79
C ALA A 154 7.22 -4.99 -8.13
N ALA A 155 7.51 -5.15 -6.83
CA ALA A 155 7.18 -6.37 -6.08
C ALA A 155 5.68 -6.64 -5.94
N ARG A 156 4.82 -5.62 -6.16
CA ARG A 156 3.36 -5.71 -6.18
C ARG A 156 2.76 -5.62 -7.58
N GLU A 157 3.62 -5.48 -8.60
CA GLU A 157 3.21 -5.38 -10.01
C GLU A 157 2.17 -4.25 -10.22
N LEU A 158 2.38 -3.10 -9.59
CA LEU A 158 1.49 -1.94 -9.74
C LEU A 158 1.96 -1.09 -10.92
N ASP A 159 1.12 -0.93 -11.93
CA ASP A 159 1.40 -0.21 -13.18
C ASP A 159 0.59 1.08 -13.35
N PHE A 160 -0.44 1.30 -12.54
CA PHE A 160 -1.19 2.55 -12.47
C PHE A 160 -0.39 3.66 -11.73
N PRO A 161 -0.82 4.93 -11.77
CA PRO A 161 -0.16 6.04 -11.08
C PRO A 161 0.08 5.78 -9.59
N ILE A 162 1.31 5.98 -9.15
CA ILE A 162 1.72 5.86 -7.75
C ILE A 162 2.24 7.19 -7.24
N ALA A 163 1.52 7.78 -6.30
CA ALA A 163 1.98 8.93 -5.54
C ALA A 163 2.84 8.49 -4.34
N ILE A 164 3.74 9.35 -3.90
CA ILE A 164 4.61 9.11 -2.74
C ILE A 164 4.29 10.14 -1.67
N ASP A 165 3.74 9.69 -0.54
CA ASP A 165 3.46 10.47 0.66
C ASP A 165 4.52 10.14 1.71
N TRP A 166 5.75 10.66 1.51
CA TRP A 166 6.91 10.28 2.31
C TRP A 166 6.80 10.82 3.73
N ASP A 167 6.46 12.08 3.87
CA ASP A 167 6.16 12.69 5.17
C ASP A 167 4.66 12.58 5.52
N TRP A 168 4.11 11.39 5.36
CA TRP A 168 2.68 11.09 5.51
C TRP A 168 2.04 11.57 6.83
N ARG A 169 2.85 11.77 7.88
CA ARG A 169 2.36 12.29 9.18
C ARG A 169 2.04 13.78 9.14
N ASN A 170 2.67 14.52 8.23
CA ASN A 170 2.45 15.93 7.98
C ASN A 170 1.93 16.22 6.57
N GLY A 171 1.87 15.20 5.72
CA GLY A 171 1.49 15.25 4.31
C GLY A 171 0.01 14.99 4.04
N THR A 172 -0.25 14.47 2.86
CA THR A 172 -1.61 14.27 2.35
C THR A 172 -2.43 13.29 3.20
N LEU A 173 -1.83 12.19 3.69
CA LEU A 173 -2.55 11.23 4.55
C LEU A 173 -3.07 11.89 5.82
N ARG A 174 -2.29 12.79 6.42
CA ARG A 174 -2.72 13.52 7.60
C ARG A 174 -4.00 14.31 7.33
N ASP A 175 -4.02 15.09 6.25
CA ASP A 175 -5.12 16.00 5.95
C ASP A 175 -6.38 15.25 5.47
N TRP A 176 -6.20 14.14 4.77
CA TRP A 176 -7.29 13.31 4.29
C TRP A 176 -7.87 12.40 5.37
N TRP A 177 -7.02 11.92 6.29
CA TRP A 177 -7.39 10.81 7.15
C TRP A 177 -7.06 11.01 8.63
N LEU A 178 -5.79 11.28 8.98
CA LEU A 178 -5.33 11.14 10.37
C LEU A 178 -5.88 12.20 11.33
N THR A 179 -6.43 13.31 10.86
CA THR A 179 -7.03 14.36 11.67
C THR A 179 -8.44 14.03 12.18
N GLY A 180 -9.05 12.94 11.69
CA GLY A 180 -10.37 12.51 12.12
C GLY A 180 -10.33 11.56 13.34
N PRO A 181 -11.49 11.30 13.97
CA PRO A 181 -11.61 10.33 15.06
C PRO A 181 -11.52 8.89 14.51
N ASP A 182 -11.12 7.95 15.38
CA ASP A 182 -11.21 6.50 15.17
C ASP A 182 -10.65 6.01 13.82
N ARG A 183 -9.37 6.28 13.56
CA ARG A 183 -8.68 5.87 12.35
C ARG A 183 -7.91 4.55 12.56
N PRO A 184 -8.49 3.38 12.21
CA PRO A 184 -7.94 2.06 12.60
C PRO A 184 -6.67 1.69 11.84
N ALA A 185 -6.45 2.24 10.65
CA ALA A 185 -5.30 1.90 9.81
C ALA A 185 -4.87 3.07 8.93
N THR A 186 -3.63 3.03 8.44
CA THR A 186 -3.11 3.99 7.45
C THR A 186 -3.33 3.55 6.01
N SER A 187 -3.77 2.31 5.78
CA SER A 187 -4.07 1.77 4.46
C SER A 187 -5.53 2.02 4.06
N VAL A 188 -5.95 3.28 4.10
CA VAL A 188 -7.32 3.72 3.76
C VAL A 188 -7.53 3.81 2.25
N THR A 189 -8.79 3.59 1.80
CA THR A 189 -9.20 3.83 0.41
C THR A 189 -10.31 4.87 0.38
N PHE A 190 -10.22 5.82 -0.54
CA PHE A 190 -11.25 6.79 -0.85
C PHE A 190 -11.77 6.61 -2.28
N LEU A 191 -13.06 6.78 -2.50
CA LEU A 191 -13.64 6.98 -3.82
C LEU A 191 -14.18 8.39 -3.92
N LEU A 192 -13.77 9.08 -4.98
CA LEU A 192 -14.24 10.41 -5.31
C LEU A 192 -15.15 10.35 -6.53
N ASP A 193 -16.20 11.15 -6.53
CA ASP A 193 -16.98 11.38 -7.74
C ASP A 193 -16.26 12.26 -8.77
N LYS A 194 -16.89 12.46 -9.91
CA LYS A 194 -16.36 13.26 -11.03
C LYS A 194 -16.13 14.73 -10.66
N SER A 195 -16.72 15.21 -9.56
CA SER A 195 -16.51 16.57 -9.04
C SER A 195 -15.43 16.63 -7.94
N GLY A 196 -14.80 15.51 -7.57
CA GLY A 196 -13.76 15.42 -6.56
C GLY A 196 -14.29 15.44 -5.13
N VAL A 197 -15.55 15.08 -4.92
CA VAL A 197 -16.15 14.91 -3.60
C VAL A 197 -16.02 13.45 -3.16
N ILE A 198 -15.64 13.23 -1.91
CA ILE A 198 -15.51 11.89 -1.32
C ILE A 198 -16.91 11.29 -1.19
N GLN A 199 -17.14 10.15 -1.83
CA GLN A 199 -18.41 9.43 -1.80
C GLN A 199 -18.36 8.13 -1.01
N PHE A 200 -17.16 7.58 -0.82
CA PHE A 200 -16.97 6.34 -0.09
C PHE A 200 -15.60 6.30 0.58
N VAL A 201 -15.54 5.69 1.76
CA VAL A 201 -14.30 5.42 2.50
C VAL A 201 -14.28 3.96 2.93
N HIS A 202 -13.23 3.23 2.55
CA HIS A 202 -12.89 1.95 3.18
C HIS A 202 -11.78 2.21 4.20
N PRO A 203 -12.02 2.00 5.50
CA PRO A 203 -11.16 2.55 6.57
C PRO A 203 -9.81 1.85 6.72
N GLY A 204 -9.50 0.86 5.88
CA GLY A 204 -8.21 0.23 5.87
C GLY A 204 -8.26 -1.29 5.90
N MET A 205 -7.13 -1.93 6.24
CA MET A 205 -6.89 -3.38 6.17
C MET A 205 -6.88 -3.87 4.71
N GLU A 206 -7.56 -4.98 4.40
CA GLU A 206 -7.54 -5.58 3.07
C GLU A 206 -8.93 -5.75 2.47
N TYR A 207 -8.98 -5.83 1.16
CA TYR A 207 -10.11 -6.30 0.38
C TYR A 207 -9.60 -7.06 -0.84
N HIS A 208 -10.28 -8.13 -1.20
CA HIS A 208 -9.93 -8.98 -2.34
C HIS A 208 -11.12 -9.85 -2.76
N ALA A 209 -11.02 -10.51 -3.90
CA ALA A 209 -12.01 -11.49 -4.33
C ALA A 209 -12.16 -12.63 -3.30
N PRO A 210 -13.32 -13.29 -3.23
CA PRO A 210 -13.52 -14.44 -2.35
C PRO A 210 -12.44 -15.50 -2.57
N ASN A 211 -11.85 -15.99 -1.47
CA ASN A 211 -10.81 -17.02 -1.48
C ASN A 211 -11.21 -18.30 -0.74
N GLY A 212 -12.50 -18.42 -0.34
CA GLY A 212 -13.04 -19.58 0.38
C GLY A 212 -12.71 -19.62 1.88
N SER A 213 -11.99 -18.65 2.42
CA SER A 213 -11.64 -18.57 3.84
C SER A 213 -12.69 -17.75 4.61
N GLU A 214 -13.25 -18.31 5.68
CA GLU A 214 -14.15 -17.58 6.60
C GLU A 214 -13.44 -16.37 7.26
N ALA A 215 -12.15 -16.47 7.53
CA ALA A 215 -11.36 -15.38 8.11
C ALA A 215 -11.31 -14.14 7.20
N HIS A 216 -11.54 -14.31 5.89
CA HIS A 216 -11.53 -13.27 4.88
C HIS A 216 -12.92 -12.95 4.30
N ALA A 217 -13.99 -13.45 4.90
CA ALA A 217 -15.36 -13.21 4.41
C ALA A 217 -15.69 -11.71 4.31
N MET A 218 -15.24 -10.92 5.30
CA MET A 218 -15.42 -9.47 5.30
C MET A 218 -14.60 -8.78 4.19
N CYS A 219 -13.40 -9.25 3.88
CA CYS A 219 -12.57 -8.70 2.80
C CYS A 219 -13.24 -8.87 1.43
N ALA A 220 -13.92 -10.01 1.23
CA ALA A 220 -14.71 -10.27 0.03
C ALA A 220 -15.96 -9.37 -0.04
N ALA A 221 -16.65 -9.15 1.08
CA ALA A 221 -17.79 -8.24 1.15
C ALA A 221 -17.36 -6.79 0.90
N ASP A 222 -16.23 -6.35 1.47
CA ASP A 222 -15.64 -5.03 1.24
C ASP A 222 -15.30 -4.83 -0.25
N MET A 223 -14.73 -5.85 -0.92
CA MET A 223 -14.45 -5.80 -2.36
C MET A 223 -15.72 -5.64 -3.21
N ILE A 224 -16.80 -6.35 -2.85
CA ILE A 224 -18.11 -6.22 -3.53
C ILE A 224 -18.63 -4.78 -3.34
N GLY A 225 -18.58 -4.26 -2.14
CA GLY A 225 -19.04 -2.90 -1.82
C GLY A 225 -18.26 -1.83 -2.58
N ILE A 226 -16.93 -1.93 -2.65
CA ILE A 226 -16.08 -1.01 -3.43
C ILE A 226 -16.46 -1.04 -4.92
N ARG A 227 -16.63 -2.21 -5.52
CA ARG A 227 -17.02 -2.34 -6.93
C ARG A 227 -18.40 -1.74 -7.20
N ALA A 228 -19.38 -2.04 -6.36
CA ALA A 228 -20.73 -1.49 -6.50
C ALA A 228 -20.72 0.04 -6.44
N GLU A 229 -19.90 0.61 -5.57
CA GLU A 229 -19.78 2.06 -5.44
C GLU A 229 -19.06 2.70 -6.65
N ILE A 230 -18.01 2.06 -7.18
CA ILE A 230 -17.37 2.49 -8.44
C ILE A 230 -18.40 2.51 -9.57
N GLU A 231 -19.15 1.44 -9.76
CA GLU A 231 -20.16 1.32 -10.81
C GLU A 231 -21.27 2.39 -10.68
N ARG A 232 -21.71 2.63 -9.44
CA ARG A 232 -22.69 3.69 -9.16
C ARG A 232 -22.18 5.07 -9.54
N LEU A 233 -20.92 5.38 -9.24
CA LEU A 233 -20.30 6.68 -9.55
C LEU A 233 -19.99 6.85 -11.04
N LEU A 234 -19.60 5.78 -11.72
CA LEU A 234 -19.35 5.81 -13.16
C LEU A 234 -20.63 6.06 -13.96
N ALA A 235 -21.79 5.58 -13.48
CA ALA A 235 -23.10 5.75 -14.10
C ALA A 235 -23.68 7.15 -13.97
N GLN A 236 -23.13 8.02 -13.13
CA GLN A 236 -23.51 9.44 -12.99
C GLN A 236 -22.87 10.32 -14.07
#